data_3cef89438541ca17cc164629ab9a0310
#
_entry.id   3cef89438541ca17cc164629ab9a0310
#
_cell.length_a   1.000
_cell.length_b   1.000
_cell.length_c   1.000
_cell.angle_alpha   90.00
_cell.angle_beta   90.00
_cell.angle_gamma   90.00
#
_symmetry.space_group_name_H-M   'P 1'
#
loop_
_entity.id
_entity.type
_entity.pdbx_description
1 polymer ?
#
loop_
_entity_poly.entity_id
_entity_poly.type
_entity_poly.pdbx_seq_one_letter_code
_entity_poly.pdbx_strand_id
1 'polypeptide(L)'
;ILAGDPFSKGVAGMIINRLPYARKEEEAKNKTVYSRMTTSEYTCCLFSALIPMFWLPEPVYLLAGLLPVLVFYFLTSLMKKKIQGYTGDCCGATFLLCELSFYLGIVVIYTTIIYKKQQIFNIFFDNSLIFN
;
A
#
# COMPACT_ATOMS: atom_id res chain seq x y z
N ILE A 1 -3.57 4.08 -10.50
CA ILE A 1 -2.15 4.44 -10.61
C ILE A 1 -1.88 5.70 -9.77
N LEU A 2 -2.62 6.79 -9.95
CA LEU A 2 -2.37 8.06 -9.27
C LEU A 2 -2.40 7.99 -7.73
N ALA A 3 -3.20 7.11 -7.15
CA ALA A 3 -3.31 6.92 -5.71
C ALA A 3 -2.38 5.81 -5.18
N GLY A 4 -2.17 4.75 -5.95
CA GLY A 4 -1.40 3.59 -5.52
C GLY A 4 0.09 3.86 -5.37
N ASP A 5 0.69 4.55 -6.33
CA ASP A 5 2.13 4.85 -6.35
C ASP A 5 2.55 5.72 -5.13
N PRO A 6 1.98 6.92 -4.87
CA PRO A 6 2.38 7.72 -3.73
C PRO A 6 2.05 7.07 -2.38
N PHE A 7 0.93 6.34 -2.29
CA PHE A 7 0.59 5.61 -1.07
C PHE A 7 1.61 4.50 -0.77
N SER A 8 1.96 3.71 -1.75
CA SER A 8 2.93 2.62 -1.60
C SER A 8 4.33 3.12 -1.26
N LYS A 9 4.74 4.25 -1.86
CA LYS A 9 6.01 4.94 -1.51
C LYS A 9 6.00 5.46 -0.09
N GLY A 10 4.90 6.06 0.36
CA GLY A 10 4.74 6.52 1.73
C GLY A 10 4.83 5.36 2.74
N VAL A 11 4.14 4.26 2.48
CA VAL A 11 4.19 3.07 3.33
C VAL A 11 5.59 2.45 3.34
N ALA A 12 6.21 2.26 2.18
CA ALA A 12 7.56 1.69 2.09
C ALA A 12 8.62 2.59 2.74
N GLY A 13 8.48 3.92 2.63
CA GLY A 13 9.39 4.88 3.26
C GLY A 13 9.45 4.78 4.79
N MET A 14 8.39 4.26 5.43
CA MET A 14 8.38 4.03 6.87
C MET A 14 9.45 3.01 7.34
N ILE A 15 10.00 2.21 6.44
CA ILE A 15 11.05 1.23 6.77
C ILE A 15 12.30 1.93 7.34
N ILE A 16 12.62 3.13 6.87
CA ILE A 16 13.79 3.92 7.26
C ILE A 16 13.77 4.23 8.77
N ASN A 17 12.59 4.49 9.33
CA ASN A 17 12.43 4.77 10.76
C ASN A 17 12.25 3.50 11.61
N ARG A 18 11.89 2.36 11.00
CA ARG A 18 11.61 1.11 11.72
C ARG A 18 12.80 0.18 11.86
N LEU A 19 13.68 0.15 10.88
CA LEU A 19 14.82 -0.76 10.85
C LEU A 19 16.13 0.02 10.69
N PRO A 20 17.24 -0.45 11.31
CA PRO A 20 18.54 0.08 11.02
C PRO A 20 18.99 -0.33 9.62
N TYR A 21 19.86 0.47 9.01
CA TYR A 21 20.48 0.11 7.74
C TYR A 21 21.47 -1.04 7.96
N ALA A 22 21.33 -2.13 7.19
CA ALA A 22 22.07 -3.37 7.42
C ALA A 22 23.51 -3.35 6.86
N ARG A 23 23.83 -2.43 5.92
CA ARG A 23 25.19 -2.25 5.40
C ARG A 23 25.98 -1.26 6.23
N LYS A 24 27.29 -1.51 6.38
CA LYS A 24 28.19 -0.54 7.04
C LYS A 24 28.18 0.79 6.29
N GLU A 25 28.15 1.89 7.05
CA GLU A 25 28.05 3.26 6.48
C GLU A 25 29.19 3.60 5.49
N GLU A 26 30.36 2.94 5.64
CA GLU A 26 31.53 3.14 4.76
C GLU A 26 31.31 2.59 3.33
N GLU A 27 30.43 1.60 3.16
CA GLU A 27 30.12 1.00 1.86
C GLU A 27 28.92 1.66 1.17
N ALA A 28 28.22 2.56 1.87
CA ALA A 28 27.03 3.20 1.34
C ALA A 28 27.41 4.38 0.44
N LYS A 29 27.05 4.32 -0.85
CA LYS A 29 27.31 5.37 -1.84
C LYS A 29 26.63 6.72 -1.52
N ASN A 30 25.65 6.77 -0.61
CA ASN A 30 24.92 7.95 -0.23
C ASN A 30 24.53 7.92 1.26
N LYS A 31 25.32 8.59 2.10
CA LYS A 31 25.07 8.69 3.54
C LYS A 31 23.73 9.34 3.90
N THR A 32 23.24 10.23 3.05
CA THR A 32 22.00 11.01 3.28
C THR A 32 20.72 10.18 3.22
N VAL A 33 20.69 9.08 2.46
CA VAL A 33 19.50 8.22 2.28
C VAL A 33 19.24 7.33 3.50
N TYR A 34 20.22 7.17 4.37
CA TYR A 34 20.19 6.22 5.47
C TYR A 34 20.03 6.85 6.84
N SER A 35 19.91 8.19 6.90
CA SER A 35 19.56 8.90 8.11
C SER A 35 18.06 8.72 8.41
N ARG A 36 17.73 8.63 9.71
CA ARG A 36 16.33 8.57 10.13
C ARG A 36 15.60 9.84 9.72
N MET A 37 14.38 9.69 9.22
CA MET A 37 13.50 10.80 8.90
C MET A 37 13.14 11.58 10.17
N THR A 38 13.21 12.88 10.09
CA THR A 38 12.69 13.81 11.10
C THR A 38 11.16 13.69 11.17
N THR A 39 10.57 14.03 12.31
CA THR A 39 9.10 13.98 12.49
C THR A 39 8.36 14.80 11.43
N SER A 40 8.92 15.95 11.03
CA SER A 40 8.36 16.81 9.98
C SER A 40 8.38 16.13 8.61
N GLU A 41 9.48 15.51 8.23
CA GLU A 41 9.62 14.76 6.97
C GLU A 41 8.67 13.57 6.93
N TYR A 42 8.54 12.84 8.03
CA TYR A 42 7.62 11.72 8.17
C TYR A 42 6.16 12.14 8.02
N THR A 43 5.73 13.24 8.66
CA THR A 43 4.38 13.77 8.54
C THR A 43 4.08 14.25 7.12
N CYS A 44 5.01 14.98 6.48
CA CYS A 44 4.87 15.39 5.07
C CYS A 44 4.73 14.19 4.13
N CYS A 45 5.51 13.13 4.34
CA CYS A 45 5.44 11.90 3.56
C CYS A 45 4.07 11.23 3.71
N LEU A 46 3.53 11.13 4.93
CA LEU A 46 2.21 10.59 5.20
C LEU A 46 1.09 11.38 4.53
N PHE A 47 1.11 12.71 4.68
CA PHE A 47 0.11 13.57 4.04
C PHE A 47 0.15 13.44 2.52
N SER A 48 1.34 13.50 1.92
CA SER A 48 1.52 13.31 0.48
C SER A 48 1.02 11.95 -0.01
N ALA A 49 1.17 10.90 0.80
CA ALA A 49 0.69 9.56 0.48
C ALA A 49 -0.84 9.43 0.58
N LEU A 50 -1.47 10.12 1.54
CA LEU A 50 -2.90 10.00 1.79
C LEU A 50 -3.76 10.89 0.89
N ILE A 51 -3.28 12.08 0.49
CA ILE A 51 -4.03 13.03 -0.32
C ILE A 51 -4.63 12.38 -1.58
N PRO A 52 -3.89 11.63 -2.41
CA PRO A 52 -4.44 11.02 -3.60
C PRO A 52 -5.48 9.93 -3.32
N MET A 53 -5.51 9.34 -2.12
CA MET A 53 -6.52 8.33 -1.75
C MET A 53 -7.91 8.94 -1.59
N PHE A 54 -8.01 10.22 -1.20
CA PHE A 54 -9.30 10.92 -1.12
C PHE A 54 -9.92 11.20 -2.50
N TRP A 55 -9.14 11.05 -3.57
CA TRP A 55 -9.63 11.20 -4.96
C TRP A 55 -10.23 9.91 -5.53
N LEU A 56 -10.26 8.83 -4.76
CA LEU A 56 -10.90 7.60 -5.20
C LEU A 56 -12.42 7.77 -5.29
N PRO A 57 -13.05 7.25 -6.36
CA PRO A 57 -14.47 7.49 -6.67
C PRO A 57 -15.43 6.91 -5.60
N GLU A 58 -15.00 5.89 -4.89
CA GLU A 58 -15.82 5.21 -3.87
C GLU A 58 -15.00 5.03 -2.59
N PRO A 59 -15.56 5.35 -1.40
CA PRO A 59 -14.84 5.20 -0.14
C PRO A 59 -14.43 3.76 0.18
N VAL A 60 -15.10 2.77 -0.42
CA VAL A 60 -14.77 1.35 -0.26
C VAL A 60 -13.37 1.03 -0.77
N TYR A 61 -12.85 1.78 -1.76
CA TYR A 61 -11.48 1.59 -2.25
C TYR A 61 -10.40 1.96 -1.23
N LEU A 62 -10.73 2.73 -0.20
CA LEU A 62 -9.82 2.98 0.92
C LEU A 62 -9.40 1.69 1.64
N LEU A 63 -10.28 0.67 1.63
CA LEU A 63 -9.97 -0.66 2.19
C LEU A 63 -8.83 -1.35 1.43
N ALA A 64 -8.62 -1.04 0.14
CA ALA A 64 -7.48 -1.56 -0.61
C ALA A 64 -6.13 -1.14 0.00
N GLY A 65 -6.08 -0.01 0.70
CA GLY A 65 -4.90 0.47 1.41
C GLY A 65 -4.47 -0.42 2.60
N LEU A 66 -5.34 -1.28 3.11
CA LEU A 66 -4.99 -2.22 4.18
C LEU A 66 -4.02 -3.30 3.72
N LEU A 67 -4.14 -3.77 2.46
CA LEU A 67 -3.26 -4.81 1.93
C LEU A 67 -1.78 -4.39 1.88
N PRO A 68 -1.41 -3.21 1.32
CA PRO A 68 -0.04 -2.72 1.38
C PRO A 68 0.52 -2.61 2.80
N VAL A 69 -0.30 -2.18 3.76
CA VAL A 69 0.11 -2.07 5.16
C VAL A 69 0.42 -3.45 5.74
N LEU A 70 -0.43 -4.46 5.48
CA LEU A 70 -0.18 -5.84 5.92
C LEU A 70 1.10 -6.41 5.27
N VAL A 71 1.28 -6.22 3.97
CA VAL A 71 2.48 -6.65 3.24
C VAL A 71 3.73 -5.96 3.81
N PHE A 72 3.65 -4.66 4.10
CA PHE A 72 4.74 -3.91 4.72
C PHE A 72 5.15 -4.51 6.08
N TYR A 73 4.18 -4.80 6.96
CA TYR A 73 4.45 -5.41 8.26
C TYR A 73 5.08 -6.79 8.13
N PHE A 74 4.57 -7.59 7.20
CA PHE A 74 5.12 -8.91 6.93
C PHE A 74 6.58 -8.84 6.44
N LEU A 75 6.85 -8.00 5.44
CA LEU A 75 8.20 -7.81 4.88
C LEU A 75 9.17 -7.24 5.93
N THR A 76 8.75 -6.24 6.70
CA THR A 76 9.56 -5.66 7.78
C THR A 76 9.92 -6.71 8.84
N SER A 77 8.97 -7.58 9.19
CA SER A 77 9.21 -8.68 10.12
C SER A 77 10.21 -9.71 9.57
N LEU A 78 10.08 -10.04 8.28
CA LEU A 78 11.05 -10.93 7.60
C LEU A 78 12.45 -10.32 7.56
N MET A 79 12.57 -9.06 7.20
CA MET A 79 13.85 -8.35 7.16
C MET A 79 14.51 -8.28 8.53
N LYS A 80 13.71 -8.00 9.57
CA LYS A 80 14.21 -8.00 10.95
C LYS A 80 14.77 -9.36 11.36
N LYS A 81 14.09 -10.45 10.98
CA LYS A 81 14.52 -11.83 11.33
C LYS A 81 15.73 -12.30 10.52
N LYS A 82 15.79 -11.94 9.23
CA LYS A 82 16.81 -12.49 8.31
C LYS A 82 18.06 -11.64 8.19
N ILE A 83 17.91 -10.31 8.21
CA ILE A 83 18.98 -9.36 7.86
C ILE A 83 19.29 -8.44 9.04
N GLN A 84 18.42 -8.41 10.07
CA GLN A 84 18.50 -7.51 11.23
C GLN A 84 18.49 -6.02 10.88
N GLY A 85 18.02 -5.67 9.66
CA GLY A 85 17.99 -4.32 9.14
C GLY A 85 17.35 -4.28 7.77
N TYR A 86 17.55 -3.18 7.02
CA TYR A 86 17.11 -3.07 5.63
C TYR A 86 18.29 -2.68 4.71
N THR A 87 18.15 -2.98 3.43
CA THR A 87 19.04 -2.52 2.36
C THR A 87 18.25 -1.69 1.35
N GLY A 88 18.92 -0.95 0.47
CA GLY A 88 18.26 -0.18 -0.59
C GLY A 88 17.37 -1.07 -1.48
N ASP A 89 17.86 -2.26 -1.83
CA ASP A 89 17.13 -3.24 -2.65
C ASP A 89 15.87 -3.76 -1.93
N CYS A 90 15.97 -3.99 -0.62
CA CYS A 90 14.84 -4.37 0.21
C CYS A 90 13.78 -3.27 0.28
N CYS A 91 14.19 -2.00 0.35
CA CYS A 91 13.28 -0.86 0.31
C CYS A 91 12.54 -0.79 -1.04
N GLY A 92 13.26 -0.95 -2.15
CA GLY A 92 12.68 -1.00 -3.49
C GLY A 92 11.71 -2.17 -3.66
N ALA A 93 12.09 -3.37 -3.22
CA ALA A 93 11.20 -4.54 -3.24
C ALA A 93 9.95 -4.34 -2.39
N THR A 94 10.07 -3.72 -1.21
CA THR A 94 8.93 -3.41 -0.35
C THR A 94 7.97 -2.45 -1.04
N PHE A 95 8.48 -1.40 -1.70
CA PHE A 95 7.68 -0.47 -2.47
C PHE A 95 6.88 -1.19 -3.56
N LEU A 96 7.53 -1.98 -4.42
CA LEU A 96 6.88 -2.68 -5.52
C LEU A 96 5.83 -3.69 -5.04
N LEU A 97 6.10 -4.42 -3.97
CA LEU A 97 5.15 -5.37 -3.40
C LEU A 97 3.96 -4.68 -2.73
N CYS A 98 4.16 -3.54 -2.08
CA CYS A 98 3.07 -2.72 -1.54
C CYS A 98 2.21 -2.16 -2.67
N GLU A 99 2.80 -1.68 -3.75
CA GLU A 99 2.09 -1.16 -4.91
C GLU A 99 1.26 -2.25 -5.60
N LEU A 100 1.86 -3.41 -5.85
CA LEU A 100 1.17 -4.56 -6.42
C LEU A 100 -0.02 -5.00 -5.54
N SER A 101 0.18 -5.08 -4.23
CA SER A 101 -0.88 -5.46 -3.30
C SER A 101 -2.03 -4.45 -3.25
N PHE A 102 -1.73 -3.15 -3.42
CA PHE A 102 -2.75 -2.11 -3.54
C PHE A 102 -3.63 -2.31 -4.77
N TYR A 103 -3.01 -2.54 -5.94
CA TYR A 103 -3.77 -2.77 -7.16
C TYR A 103 -4.58 -4.08 -7.12
N LEU A 104 -4.04 -5.14 -6.54
CA LEU A 104 -4.80 -6.38 -6.29
C LEU A 104 -6.01 -6.12 -5.39
N GLY A 105 -5.85 -5.32 -4.34
CA GLY A 105 -6.94 -4.93 -3.47
C GLY A 105 -8.04 -4.18 -4.21
N ILE A 106 -7.68 -3.23 -5.06
CA ILE A 106 -8.65 -2.51 -5.90
C ILE A 106 -9.40 -3.45 -6.85
N VAL A 107 -8.68 -4.37 -7.51
CA VAL A 107 -9.29 -5.34 -8.44
C VAL A 107 -10.30 -6.22 -7.71
N VAL A 108 -9.94 -6.75 -6.54
CA VAL A 108 -10.86 -7.59 -5.73
C VAL A 108 -12.10 -6.82 -5.31
N ILE A 109 -11.95 -5.59 -4.82
CA ILE A 109 -13.08 -4.76 -4.41
C ILE A 109 -13.98 -4.43 -5.61
N TYR A 110 -13.39 -4.03 -6.73
CA TYR A 110 -14.11 -3.72 -7.96
C TYR A 110 -14.93 -4.91 -8.46
N THR A 111 -14.32 -6.11 -8.53
CA THR A 111 -15.01 -7.34 -8.93
C THR A 111 -16.15 -7.68 -7.98
N THR A 112 -15.95 -7.52 -6.67
CA THR A 112 -16.99 -7.77 -5.66
C THR A 112 -18.17 -6.81 -5.80
N ILE A 113 -17.92 -5.54 -6.09
CA ILE A 113 -18.98 -4.53 -6.29
C ILE A 113 -19.78 -4.86 -7.56
N ILE A 114 -19.11 -5.21 -8.66
CA ILE A 114 -19.81 -5.59 -9.92
C ILE A 114 -20.68 -6.82 -9.67
N TYR A 115 -20.15 -7.84 -9.02
CA TYR A 115 -20.89 -9.07 -8.73
C TYR A 115 -22.15 -8.80 -7.91
N LYS A 116 -22.07 -7.97 -6.87
CA LYS A 116 -23.23 -7.55 -6.08
C LYS A 116 -24.26 -6.77 -6.91
N LYS A 117 -23.82 -5.85 -7.76
CA LYS A 117 -24.74 -5.11 -8.66
C LYS A 117 -25.48 -6.06 -9.59
N GLN A 118 -24.78 -7.04 -10.15
CA GLN A 118 -25.38 -8.04 -11.04
C GLN A 118 -26.43 -8.91 -10.31
N GLN A 119 -26.13 -9.34 -9.08
CA GLN A 119 -27.12 -10.09 -8.28
C GLN A 119 -28.37 -9.28 -7.98
N ILE A 120 -28.23 -8.03 -7.57
CA ILE A 120 -29.37 -7.14 -7.30
C ILE A 120 -30.21 -6.94 -8.55
N PHE A 121 -29.58 -6.73 -9.70
CA PHE A 121 -30.25 -6.59 -11.00
C PHE A 121 -31.05 -7.85 -11.36
N ASN A 122 -30.45 -9.04 -11.20
CA ASN A 122 -31.13 -10.31 -11.50
C ASN A 122 -32.33 -10.55 -10.59
N ILE A 123 -32.23 -10.25 -9.28
CA ILE A 123 -33.34 -10.37 -8.34
C ILE A 123 -34.48 -9.39 -8.71
N PHE A 124 -34.14 -8.17 -9.15
CA PHE A 124 -35.12 -7.18 -9.54
C PHE A 124 -35.87 -7.60 -10.83
N PHE A 125 -35.13 -8.19 -11.77
CA PHE A 125 -35.70 -8.67 -13.04
C PHE A 125 -36.59 -9.90 -12.84
N ASP A 126 -36.19 -10.81 -11.99
CA ASP A 126 -36.94 -12.04 -11.66
C ASP A 126 -38.26 -11.69 -10.94
N ASN A 127 -38.23 -10.75 -10.00
CA ASN A 127 -39.44 -10.26 -9.35
C ASN A 127 -40.40 -9.54 -10.32
N SER A 128 -39.88 -8.85 -11.36
CA SER A 128 -40.74 -8.18 -12.35
C SER A 128 -41.49 -9.16 -13.28
N LEU A 129 -40.93 -10.36 -13.47
CA LEU A 129 -41.56 -11.44 -14.24
C LEU A 129 -42.67 -12.18 -13.46
N ILE A 130 -42.66 -12.13 -12.14
CA ILE A 130 -43.65 -12.79 -11.28
C ILE A 130 -44.94 -11.95 -11.16
N PHE A 131 -44.85 -10.61 -11.36
CA PHE A 131 -45.98 -9.69 -11.25
C PHE A 131 -46.70 -9.36 -12.60
N ASN A 132 -46.34 -10.03 -13.68
CA ASN A 132 -47.00 -9.94 -14.99
C ASN A 132 -47.65 -11.25 -15.35
#